data_59f218963674bf7229e2c2ab6eebe55d
#
_entry.id   59f218963674bf7229e2c2ab6eebe55d
#
_cell.length_a   1.000
_cell.length_b   1.000
_cell.length_c   1.000
_cell.angle_alpha   90.00
_cell.angle_beta   90.00
_cell.angle_gamma   90.00
#
_symmetry.space_group_name_H-M   'P 1'
#
loop_
_entity.id
_entity.type
_entity.pdbx_description
1 polymer ?
#
loop_
_entity_poly.entity_id
_entity_poly.type
_entity_poly.pdbx_seq_one_letter_code
_entity_poly.pdbx_strand_id
1 'polypeptide(L)'
;MSTVFILLGSFLILLLINVPVAFCMALACVFAFLWQGAIPVLTLPLKLSSGIDSFPFLAIPLFILAGSLMEHGGISQRLVRFARDLVGHIKGGLGIVVVVSEIFFSGISGSSIADASAIGSLLLPSMVRAGYTPPRASSIIAAATGMGILIPPCLNMVVLGAMANISIAGLFMGGFLPGFLMALTLMIIIYYQSSKGILPGPDQKRAKLKEVMIAFKESIIPLMMPVIIFGGIFGGVFTATEAASVATVYAFIVSVFVYKQVKAKHIYRIVVETAVMTGVVCLLVGAATCFSWILATHQVPRMLGDLIGSAGGRAAFLFASIAVFFIFGALLDGLPAILIFFPIFYPIALSLGLHPYHYGVLVIAIIGISVVVPPIGLCLVIICSLAKIKLSYTIRPLMPYIAILIIDLFVIAFWPWLVLFLPTVFKL
;
A
#
# COMPACT_ATOMS: atom_id res chain seq x y z
N MET A 1 -17.30 15.37 -25.51
CA MET A 1 -17.45 15.89 -24.12
C MET A 1 -18.65 15.29 -23.38
N SER A 2 -19.86 15.23 -24.01
CA SER A 2 -21.05 14.62 -23.37
C SER A 2 -20.80 13.20 -22.83
N THR A 3 -20.09 12.33 -23.59
CA THR A 3 -19.75 10.96 -23.19
C THR A 3 -18.91 10.93 -21.91
N VAL A 4 -17.95 11.85 -21.78
CA VAL A 4 -17.10 11.95 -20.58
C VAL A 4 -17.92 12.39 -19.35
N PHE A 5 -18.84 13.34 -19.54
CA PHE A 5 -19.76 13.76 -18.46
C PHE A 5 -20.67 12.62 -18.01
N ILE A 6 -21.18 11.80 -18.95
CA ILE A 6 -21.99 10.63 -18.61
C ILE A 6 -21.15 9.58 -17.90
N LEU A 7 -19.93 9.29 -18.38
CA LEU A 7 -19.02 8.35 -17.75
C LEU A 7 -18.72 8.74 -16.29
N LEU A 8 -18.27 9.99 -16.08
CA LEU A 8 -17.90 10.47 -14.74
C LEU A 8 -19.13 10.69 -13.86
N GLY A 9 -20.22 11.22 -14.42
CA GLY A 9 -21.47 11.47 -13.69
C GLY A 9 -22.13 10.18 -13.22
N SER A 10 -22.25 9.17 -14.10
CA SER A 10 -22.81 7.87 -13.74
C SER A 10 -21.92 7.12 -12.73
N PHE A 11 -20.59 7.20 -12.88
CA PHE A 11 -19.65 6.65 -11.93
C PHE A 11 -19.87 7.26 -10.54
N LEU A 12 -19.93 8.58 -10.42
CA LEU A 12 -20.15 9.27 -9.14
C LEU A 12 -21.51 8.94 -8.52
N ILE A 13 -22.59 8.92 -9.33
CA ILE A 13 -23.93 8.56 -8.85
C ILE A 13 -23.94 7.14 -8.29
N LEU A 14 -23.39 6.17 -9.04
CA LEU A 14 -23.31 4.78 -8.59
C LEU A 14 -22.49 4.64 -7.30
N LEU A 15 -21.42 5.40 -7.18
CA LEU A 15 -20.58 5.42 -5.98
C LEU A 15 -21.37 5.97 -4.78
N LEU A 16 -22.13 7.05 -4.94
CA LEU A 16 -22.93 7.67 -3.87
C LEU A 16 -24.05 6.75 -3.36
N ILE A 17 -24.58 5.87 -4.21
CA ILE A 17 -25.55 4.83 -3.80
C ILE A 17 -24.88 3.55 -3.30
N ASN A 18 -23.56 3.61 -3.02
CA ASN A 18 -22.79 2.54 -2.40
C ASN A 18 -22.64 1.26 -3.24
N VAL A 19 -22.63 1.38 -4.56
CA VAL A 19 -22.28 0.27 -5.48
C VAL A 19 -20.76 0.02 -5.39
N PRO A 20 -20.27 -1.24 -5.35
CA PRO A 20 -18.83 -1.52 -5.35
C PRO A 20 -18.12 -0.90 -6.56
N VAL A 21 -16.93 -0.31 -6.34
CA VAL A 21 -16.21 0.54 -7.31
C VAL A 21 -16.00 -0.15 -8.66
N ALA A 22 -15.67 -1.45 -8.67
CA ALA A 22 -15.49 -2.22 -9.91
C ALA A 22 -16.74 -2.20 -10.79
N PHE A 23 -17.91 -2.39 -10.18
CA PHE A 23 -19.20 -2.33 -10.89
C PHE A 23 -19.57 -0.89 -11.29
N CYS A 24 -19.25 0.11 -10.44
CA CYS A 24 -19.43 1.52 -10.82
C CYS A 24 -18.69 1.84 -12.12
N MET A 25 -17.43 1.42 -12.23
CA MET A 25 -16.60 1.64 -13.42
C MET A 25 -17.14 0.90 -14.64
N ALA A 26 -17.47 -0.38 -14.49
CA ALA A 26 -17.99 -1.19 -15.60
C ALA A 26 -19.34 -0.66 -16.09
N LEU A 27 -20.29 -0.35 -15.19
CA LEU A 27 -21.60 0.18 -15.55
C LEU A 27 -21.49 1.59 -16.16
N ALA A 28 -20.62 2.45 -15.65
CA ALA A 28 -20.37 3.75 -16.22
C ALA A 28 -19.86 3.66 -17.68
N CYS A 29 -19.00 2.65 -17.97
CA CYS A 29 -18.58 2.36 -19.35
C CYS A 29 -19.77 1.92 -20.22
N VAL A 30 -20.67 1.07 -19.71
CA VAL A 30 -21.88 0.67 -20.44
C VAL A 30 -22.75 1.88 -20.77
N PHE A 31 -23.02 2.75 -19.80
CA PHE A 31 -23.81 3.97 -20.04
C PHE A 31 -23.15 4.90 -21.05
N ALA A 32 -21.82 5.04 -21.00
CA ALA A 32 -21.06 5.82 -21.97
C ALA A 32 -21.18 5.24 -23.40
N PHE A 33 -21.10 3.91 -23.56
CA PHE A 33 -21.25 3.24 -24.87
C PHE A 33 -22.66 3.37 -25.42
N LEU A 34 -23.68 3.15 -24.59
CA LEU A 34 -25.09 3.29 -24.98
C LEU A 34 -25.40 4.72 -25.42
N TRP A 35 -24.84 5.71 -24.72
CA TRP A 35 -25.02 7.12 -25.11
C TRP A 35 -24.35 7.46 -26.44
N GLN A 36 -23.16 6.97 -26.66
CA GLN A 36 -22.39 7.28 -27.86
C GLN A 36 -22.97 6.58 -29.09
N GLY A 37 -23.59 5.40 -28.92
CA GLY A 37 -24.23 4.63 -30.00
C GLY A 37 -23.27 4.08 -31.07
N ALA A 38 -22.08 4.64 -31.19
CA ALA A 38 -21.10 4.27 -32.23
C ALA A 38 -20.19 3.09 -31.78
N ILE A 39 -20.08 2.83 -30.47
CA ILE A 39 -19.23 1.78 -29.92
C ILE A 39 -20.11 0.63 -29.45
N PRO A 40 -19.92 -0.60 -29.98
CA PRO A 40 -20.68 -1.76 -29.52
C PRO A 40 -20.41 -2.04 -28.02
N VAL A 41 -21.46 -2.38 -27.26
CA VAL A 41 -21.32 -2.76 -25.83
C VAL A 41 -20.40 -3.97 -25.66
N LEU A 42 -20.24 -4.81 -26.69
CA LEU A 42 -19.28 -5.92 -26.73
C LEU A 42 -17.82 -5.46 -26.51
N THR A 43 -17.50 -4.19 -26.73
CA THR A 43 -16.18 -3.61 -26.42
C THR A 43 -15.84 -3.71 -24.93
N LEU A 44 -16.84 -3.67 -24.04
CA LEU A 44 -16.61 -3.78 -22.59
C LEU A 44 -15.95 -5.13 -22.21
N PRO A 45 -16.54 -6.30 -22.49
CA PRO A 45 -15.91 -7.57 -22.14
C PRO A 45 -14.56 -7.79 -22.84
N LEU A 46 -14.38 -7.28 -24.06
CA LEU A 46 -13.09 -7.33 -24.75
C LEU A 46 -12.01 -6.52 -24.00
N LYS A 47 -12.34 -5.31 -23.54
CA LYS A 47 -11.40 -4.46 -22.78
C LYS A 47 -11.19 -4.98 -21.37
N LEU A 48 -12.22 -5.53 -20.71
CA LEU A 48 -12.08 -6.23 -19.42
C LEU A 48 -11.07 -7.38 -19.54
N SER A 49 -11.25 -8.23 -20.53
CA SER A 49 -10.37 -9.39 -20.75
C SER A 49 -8.93 -8.98 -21.09
N SER A 50 -8.78 -8.06 -22.08
CA SER A 50 -7.44 -7.58 -22.46
C SER A 50 -6.73 -6.81 -21.36
N GLY A 51 -7.46 -6.19 -20.44
CA GLY A 51 -6.89 -5.44 -19.31
C GLY A 51 -6.22 -6.33 -18.28
N ILE A 52 -6.67 -7.56 -18.13
CA ILE A 52 -6.11 -8.52 -17.18
C ILE A 52 -5.15 -9.53 -17.85
N ASP A 53 -5.13 -9.59 -19.17
CA ASP A 53 -4.28 -10.50 -19.94
C ASP A 53 -2.86 -9.95 -20.07
N SER A 54 -2.15 -9.97 -18.94
CA SER A 54 -0.76 -9.52 -18.86
C SER A 54 0.02 -10.36 -17.84
N PHE A 55 1.20 -10.85 -18.26
CA PHE A 55 2.04 -11.71 -17.42
C PHE A 55 2.36 -11.14 -16.03
N PRO A 56 2.67 -9.84 -15.86
CA PRO A 56 2.90 -9.26 -14.55
C PRO A 56 1.72 -9.37 -13.56
N PHE A 57 0.47 -9.45 -14.04
CA PHE A 57 -0.69 -9.62 -13.16
C PHE A 57 -0.75 -10.99 -12.47
N LEU A 58 -0.03 -12.01 -12.97
CA LEU A 58 0.11 -13.28 -12.27
C LEU A 58 0.85 -13.14 -10.94
N ALA A 59 1.63 -12.08 -10.74
CA ALA A 59 2.25 -11.79 -9.45
C ALA A 59 1.21 -11.48 -8.35
N ILE A 60 0.04 -10.95 -8.70
CA ILE A 60 -1.00 -10.55 -7.75
C ILE A 60 -1.49 -11.73 -6.90
N PRO A 61 -2.08 -12.81 -7.48
CA PRO A 61 -2.53 -13.94 -6.69
C PRO A 61 -1.40 -14.60 -5.90
N LEU A 62 -0.20 -14.62 -6.46
CA LEU A 62 0.96 -15.24 -5.83
C LEU A 62 1.42 -14.44 -4.60
N PHE A 63 1.55 -13.12 -4.67
CA PHE A 63 1.89 -12.32 -3.50
C PHE A 63 0.78 -12.33 -2.44
N ILE A 64 -0.50 -12.28 -2.83
CA ILE A 64 -1.63 -12.41 -1.89
C ILE A 64 -1.56 -13.76 -1.16
N LEU A 65 -1.33 -14.85 -1.90
CA LEU A 65 -1.22 -16.19 -1.33
C LEU A 65 -0.02 -16.31 -0.40
N ALA A 66 1.14 -15.81 -0.81
CA ALA A 66 2.35 -15.80 0.00
C ALA A 66 2.14 -15.03 1.31
N GLY A 67 1.58 -13.81 1.25
CA GLY A 67 1.25 -13.00 2.41
C GLY A 67 0.28 -13.71 3.38
N SER A 68 -0.82 -14.25 2.86
CA SER A 68 -1.81 -14.99 3.66
C SER A 68 -1.23 -16.25 4.31
N LEU A 69 -0.40 -17.01 3.60
CA LEU A 69 0.29 -18.18 4.17
C LEU A 69 1.23 -17.78 5.31
N MET A 70 1.97 -16.69 5.13
CA MET A 70 2.89 -16.19 6.14
C MET A 70 2.16 -15.64 7.36
N GLU A 71 1.07 -14.91 7.17
CA GLU A 71 0.24 -14.38 8.26
C GLU A 71 -0.33 -15.51 9.13
N HIS A 72 -0.98 -16.50 8.52
CA HIS A 72 -1.53 -17.67 9.23
C HIS A 72 -0.44 -18.62 9.76
N GLY A 73 0.78 -18.51 9.25
CA GLY A 73 1.96 -19.25 9.68
C GLY A 73 2.55 -18.83 11.04
N GLY A 74 1.94 -17.83 11.73
CA GLY A 74 2.38 -17.37 13.05
C GLY A 74 3.70 -16.58 13.02
N ILE A 75 3.98 -15.94 11.91
CA ILE A 75 5.21 -15.16 11.66
C ILE A 75 5.15 -13.82 12.37
N SER A 76 3.98 -13.19 12.39
CA SER A 76 3.76 -11.87 12.97
C SER A 76 4.26 -11.77 14.42
N GLN A 77 4.00 -12.80 15.23
CA GLN A 77 4.41 -12.84 16.63
C GLN A 77 5.95 -12.86 16.81
N ARG A 78 6.66 -13.57 15.91
CA ARG A 78 8.11 -13.68 15.94
C ARG A 78 8.78 -12.37 15.52
N LEU A 79 8.28 -11.73 14.47
CA LEU A 79 8.77 -10.43 14.00
C LEU A 79 8.54 -9.33 15.04
N VAL A 80 7.35 -9.29 15.65
CA VAL A 80 7.04 -8.35 16.74
C VAL A 80 7.94 -8.58 17.96
N ARG A 81 8.20 -9.85 18.34
CA ARG A 81 9.15 -10.17 19.43
C ARG A 81 10.55 -9.66 19.10
N PHE A 82 11.04 -9.92 17.89
CA PHE A 82 12.36 -9.45 17.47
C PHE A 82 12.44 -7.92 17.47
N ALA A 83 11.44 -7.23 16.92
CA ALA A 83 11.35 -5.77 16.95
C ALA A 83 11.36 -5.23 18.39
N ARG A 84 10.61 -5.89 19.30
CA ARG A 84 10.54 -5.52 20.71
C ARG A 84 11.88 -5.67 21.43
N ASP A 85 12.58 -6.77 21.19
CA ASP A 85 13.90 -7.02 21.80
C ASP A 85 14.96 -6.07 21.23
N LEU A 86 14.81 -5.64 19.97
CA LEU A 86 15.72 -4.72 19.30
C LEU A 86 15.55 -3.27 19.77
N VAL A 87 14.31 -2.75 19.83
CA VAL A 87 14.06 -1.30 20.03
C VAL A 87 13.13 -0.98 21.22
N GLY A 88 12.55 -1.97 21.89
CA GLY A 88 11.58 -1.75 22.98
C GLY A 88 12.13 -1.00 24.19
N HIS A 89 13.46 -0.95 24.35
CA HIS A 89 14.16 -0.22 25.40
C HIS A 89 14.32 1.29 25.13
N ILE A 90 13.97 1.76 23.93
CA ILE A 90 14.08 3.17 23.52
C ILE A 90 12.87 3.93 24.09
N LYS A 91 13.04 5.24 24.35
CA LYS A 91 11.89 6.12 24.70
C LYS A 91 10.84 6.08 23.59
N GLY A 92 9.58 5.89 23.97
CA GLY A 92 8.50 5.61 23.01
C GLY A 92 8.23 4.11 22.85
N GLY A 93 9.07 3.25 23.45
CA GLY A 93 8.85 1.83 23.67
C GLY A 93 8.07 1.11 22.58
N LEU A 94 6.86 0.66 22.91
CA LEU A 94 5.99 -0.05 21.99
C LEU A 94 5.56 0.76 20.76
N GLY A 95 5.55 2.09 20.80
CA GLY A 95 5.27 2.90 19.63
C GLY A 95 6.34 2.74 18.55
N ILE A 96 7.62 2.73 18.94
CA ILE A 96 8.74 2.47 18.01
C ILE A 96 8.73 1.00 17.56
N VAL A 97 8.40 0.07 18.47
CA VAL A 97 8.22 -1.36 18.09
C VAL A 97 7.17 -1.54 17.01
N VAL A 98 6.07 -0.78 17.04
CA VAL A 98 5.06 -0.80 15.97
C VAL A 98 5.67 -0.44 14.63
N VAL A 99 6.41 0.68 14.54
CA VAL A 99 7.02 1.14 13.29
C VAL A 99 8.03 0.12 12.75
N VAL A 100 8.89 -0.42 13.61
CA VAL A 100 9.88 -1.43 13.20
C VAL A 100 9.22 -2.75 12.81
N SER A 101 8.16 -3.16 13.52
CA SER A 101 7.38 -4.35 13.17
C SER A 101 6.71 -4.18 11.82
N GLU A 102 6.20 -2.99 11.52
CA GLU A 102 5.58 -2.66 10.24
C GLU A 102 6.58 -2.77 9.08
N ILE A 103 7.81 -2.28 9.24
CA ILE A 103 8.87 -2.44 8.22
C ILE A 103 9.08 -3.93 7.89
N PHE A 104 9.16 -4.78 8.90
CA PHE A 104 9.36 -6.21 8.67
C PHE A 104 8.13 -6.89 8.09
N PHE A 105 6.93 -6.49 8.53
CA PHE A 105 5.69 -7.16 8.17
C PHE A 105 5.19 -6.75 6.78
N SER A 106 5.23 -5.47 6.44
CA SER A 106 4.89 -4.97 5.10
C SER A 106 5.76 -5.57 4.01
N GLY A 107 7.06 -5.80 4.30
CA GLY A 107 7.96 -6.51 3.41
C GLY A 107 7.58 -7.98 3.13
N ILE A 108 6.52 -8.48 3.74
CA ILE A 108 6.01 -9.85 3.59
C ILE A 108 4.57 -9.85 3.08
N SER A 109 3.67 -9.06 3.70
CA SER A 109 2.23 -9.09 3.44
C SER A 109 1.82 -8.32 2.18
N GLY A 110 2.47 -7.19 1.93
CA GLY A 110 2.18 -6.31 0.81
C GLY A 110 0.81 -5.61 0.84
N SER A 111 0.07 -5.71 1.97
CA SER A 111 -1.29 -5.18 2.12
C SER A 111 -1.45 -4.41 3.43
N SER A 112 -1.67 -3.09 3.35
CA SER A 112 -1.86 -2.24 4.53
C SER A 112 -3.06 -2.66 5.40
N ILE A 113 -4.11 -3.22 4.79
CA ILE A 113 -5.29 -3.70 5.52
C ILE A 113 -4.94 -4.93 6.36
N ALA A 114 -4.20 -5.88 5.78
CA ALA A 114 -3.71 -7.06 6.49
C ALA A 114 -2.76 -6.65 7.63
N ASP A 115 -1.83 -5.73 7.36
CA ASP A 115 -0.87 -5.20 8.33
C ASP A 115 -1.58 -4.51 9.50
N ALA A 116 -2.56 -3.65 9.22
CA ALA A 116 -3.38 -2.98 10.24
C ALA A 116 -4.09 -3.99 11.16
N SER A 117 -4.63 -5.05 10.59
CA SER A 117 -5.30 -6.12 11.33
C SER A 117 -4.32 -6.94 12.17
N ALA A 118 -3.23 -7.42 11.57
CA ALA A 118 -2.25 -8.29 12.20
C ALA A 118 -1.49 -7.56 13.32
N ILE A 119 -0.86 -6.43 13.01
CA ILE A 119 -0.09 -5.64 13.98
C ILE A 119 -1.01 -5.02 15.02
N GLY A 120 -2.19 -4.53 14.58
CA GLY A 120 -3.21 -4.00 15.48
C GLY A 120 -3.65 -5.02 16.52
N SER A 121 -3.99 -6.23 16.11
CA SER A 121 -4.44 -7.29 17.03
C SER A 121 -3.37 -7.71 18.03
N LEU A 122 -2.08 -7.71 17.62
CA LEU A 122 -0.97 -8.13 18.46
C LEU A 122 -0.47 -7.03 19.42
N LEU A 123 -0.29 -5.81 18.91
CA LEU A 123 0.37 -4.74 19.66
C LEU A 123 -0.58 -3.82 20.41
N LEU A 124 -1.81 -3.61 19.92
CA LEU A 124 -2.77 -2.72 20.58
C LEU A 124 -3.06 -3.11 22.04
N PRO A 125 -3.35 -4.40 22.37
CA PRO A 125 -3.56 -4.80 23.77
C PRO A 125 -2.30 -4.62 24.62
N SER A 126 -1.13 -4.83 24.04
CA SER A 126 0.15 -4.66 24.74
C SER A 126 0.46 -3.19 25.00
N MET A 127 0.19 -2.32 24.04
CA MET A 127 0.32 -0.85 24.20
C MET A 127 -0.61 -0.31 25.29
N VAL A 128 -1.86 -0.76 25.31
CA VAL A 128 -2.82 -0.33 26.34
C VAL A 128 -2.37 -0.78 27.72
N ARG A 129 -1.89 -2.01 27.89
CA ARG A 129 -1.31 -2.48 29.17
C ARG A 129 -0.07 -1.71 29.58
N ALA A 130 0.71 -1.21 28.62
CA ALA A 130 1.89 -0.38 28.87
C ALA A 130 1.55 1.11 29.13
N GLY A 131 0.26 1.46 29.24
CA GLY A 131 -0.18 2.80 29.61
C GLY A 131 -0.50 3.74 28.44
N TYR A 132 -0.48 3.27 27.18
CA TYR A 132 -0.99 4.04 26.06
C TYR A 132 -2.51 4.13 26.14
N THR A 133 -3.07 5.31 25.92
CA THR A 133 -4.53 5.41 25.72
C THR A 133 -4.91 4.74 24.39
N PRO A 134 -6.06 4.02 24.31
CA PRO A 134 -6.48 3.37 23.07
C PRO A 134 -6.45 4.27 21.84
N PRO A 135 -6.88 5.56 21.88
CA PRO A 135 -6.79 6.46 20.74
C PRO A 135 -5.34 6.72 20.28
N ARG A 136 -4.39 6.90 21.22
CA ARG A 136 -2.98 7.12 20.88
C ARG A 136 -2.33 5.87 20.30
N ALA A 137 -2.59 4.70 20.88
CA ALA A 137 -2.12 3.44 20.36
C ALA A 137 -2.64 3.22 18.93
N SER A 138 -3.94 3.43 18.70
CA SER A 138 -4.56 3.32 17.37
C SER A 138 -3.95 4.31 16.37
N SER A 139 -3.64 5.54 16.77
CA SER A 139 -3.02 6.54 15.90
C SER A 139 -1.62 6.14 15.44
N ILE A 140 -0.81 5.59 16.34
CA ILE A 140 0.56 5.14 16.02
C ILE A 140 0.52 3.96 15.07
N ILE A 141 -0.34 2.96 15.35
CA ILE A 141 -0.49 1.78 14.48
C ILE A 141 -0.97 2.20 13.09
N ALA A 142 -1.99 3.07 13.01
CA ALA A 142 -2.49 3.55 11.74
C ALA A 142 -1.41 4.29 10.92
N ALA A 143 -0.67 5.21 11.55
CA ALA A 143 0.37 5.96 10.86
C ALA A 143 1.50 5.04 10.35
N ALA A 144 1.91 4.05 11.14
CA ALA A 144 2.90 3.05 10.73
C ALA A 144 2.41 2.23 9.54
N THR A 145 1.14 1.77 9.57
CA THR A 145 0.54 1.00 8.47
C THR A 145 0.47 1.81 7.16
N GLY A 146 0.18 3.12 7.26
CA GLY A 146 0.20 4.00 6.09
C GLY A 146 1.60 4.15 5.48
N MET A 147 2.65 4.17 6.29
CA MET A 147 4.04 4.15 5.85
C MET A 147 4.43 2.80 5.23
N GLY A 148 3.94 1.70 5.80
CA GLY A 148 4.26 0.35 5.38
C GLY A 148 4.04 0.09 3.89
N ILE A 149 3.06 0.72 3.26
CA ILE A 149 2.75 0.54 1.83
C ILE A 149 3.93 0.86 0.88
N LEU A 150 4.88 1.67 1.34
CA LEU A 150 6.09 1.98 0.58
C LEU A 150 7.19 0.91 0.73
N ILE A 151 7.09 0.05 1.73
CA ILE A 151 8.06 -1.03 1.95
C ILE A 151 7.70 -2.20 1.04
N PRO A 152 8.52 -2.52 0.03
CA PRO A 152 8.22 -3.61 -0.88
C PRO A 152 8.38 -5.01 -0.21
N PRO A 153 7.76 -6.05 -0.81
CA PRO A 153 6.86 -6.01 -1.96
C PRO A 153 5.48 -5.46 -1.61
N CYS A 154 4.95 -4.56 -2.45
CA CYS A 154 3.64 -3.96 -2.26
C CYS A 154 2.73 -4.27 -3.46
N LEU A 155 1.51 -4.75 -3.18
CA LEU A 155 0.53 -5.09 -4.20
C LEU A 155 0.19 -3.90 -5.12
N ASN A 156 0.06 -2.70 -4.54
CA ASN A 156 -0.25 -1.49 -5.30
C ASN A 156 0.88 -1.13 -6.29
N MET A 157 2.15 -1.36 -5.94
CA MET A 157 3.29 -1.17 -6.86
C MET A 157 3.27 -2.19 -8.00
N VAL A 158 2.89 -3.44 -7.71
CA VAL A 158 2.75 -4.49 -8.74
C VAL A 158 1.68 -4.11 -9.75
N VAL A 159 0.49 -3.73 -9.26
CA VAL A 159 -0.64 -3.35 -10.12
C VAL A 159 -0.31 -2.09 -10.93
N LEU A 160 0.26 -1.06 -10.30
CA LEU A 160 0.66 0.17 -10.97
C LEU A 160 1.72 -0.10 -12.04
N GLY A 161 2.75 -0.88 -11.72
CA GLY A 161 3.81 -1.23 -12.66
C GLY A 161 3.29 -2.03 -13.86
N ALA A 162 2.43 -3.01 -13.62
CA ALA A 162 1.84 -3.84 -14.67
C ALA A 162 0.92 -3.02 -15.58
N MET A 163 0.08 -2.14 -15.02
CA MET A 163 -0.86 -1.32 -15.78
C MET A 163 -0.17 -0.25 -16.62
N ALA A 164 0.89 0.35 -16.12
CA ALA A 164 1.60 1.44 -16.78
C ALA A 164 2.84 1.01 -17.56
N ASN A 165 3.12 -0.30 -17.63
CA ASN A 165 4.35 -0.85 -18.21
C ASN A 165 5.63 -0.24 -17.60
N ILE A 166 5.63 -0.05 -16.28
CA ILE A 166 6.78 0.42 -15.51
C ILE A 166 7.42 -0.79 -14.84
N SER A 167 8.75 -0.86 -14.80
CA SER A 167 9.46 -1.94 -14.09
C SER A 167 9.02 -2.01 -12.62
N ILE A 168 8.43 -3.15 -12.22
CA ILE A 168 8.02 -3.43 -10.85
C ILE A 168 9.24 -3.46 -9.93
N ALA A 169 10.35 -4.03 -10.41
CA ALA A 169 11.63 -4.03 -9.69
C ALA A 169 12.12 -2.60 -9.41
N GLY A 170 12.03 -1.70 -10.42
CA GLY A 170 12.38 -0.29 -10.29
C GLY A 170 11.48 0.45 -9.29
N LEU A 171 10.18 0.15 -9.26
CA LEU A 171 9.24 0.70 -8.27
C LEU A 171 9.56 0.21 -6.86
N PHE A 172 9.86 -1.07 -6.70
CA PHE A 172 10.25 -1.65 -5.42
C PHE A 172 11.51 -0.97 -4.88
N MET A 173 12.56 -0.85 -5.71
CA MET A 173 13.79 -0.16 -5.32
C MET A 173 13.53 1.31 -4.98
N GLY A 174 12.71 1.98 -5.78
CA GLY A 174 12.36 3.39 -5.54
C GLY A 174 11.59 3.63 -4.25
N GLY A 175 10.84 2.63 -3.76
CA GLY A 175 10.05 2.73 -2.53
C GLY A 175 10.87 2.61 -1.24
N PHE A 176 12.03 1.94 -1.26
CA PHE A 176 12.81 1.66 -0.04
C PHE A 176 13.23 2.93 0.72
N LEU A 177 13.95 3.84 0.10
CA LEU A 177 14.45 5.04 0.77
C LEU A 177 13.32 5.95 1.27
N PRO A 178 12.26 6.23 0.47
CA PRO A 178 11.09 6.94 0.98
C PRO A 178 10.39 6.24 2.15
N GLY A 179 10.23 4.93 2.10
CA GLY A 179 9.65 4.13 3.19
C GLY A 179 10.49 4.23 4.47
N PHE A 180 11.82 4.11 4.36
CA PHE A 180 12.71 4.29 5.50
C PHE A 180 12.73 5.73 6.03
N LEU A 181 12.63 6.74 5.18
CA LEU A 181 12.48 8.14 5.61
C LEU A 181 11.23 8.29 6.48
N MET A 182 10.07 7.84 5.99
CA MET A 182 8.81 7.93 6.71
C MET A 182 8.85 7.13 8.03
N ALA A 183 9.49 5.96 8.05
CA ALA A 183 9.70 5.19 9.26
C ALA A 183 10.54 5.96 10.29
N LEU A 184 11.65 6.54 9.85
CA LEU A 184 12.57 7.29 10.71
C LEU A 184 11.88 8.53 11.31
N THR A 185 11.16 9.29 10.52
CA THR A 185 10.44 10.49 10.97
C THR A 185 9.33 10.14 11.95
N LEU A 186 8.58 9.03 11.72
CA LEU A 186 7.62 8.51 12.68
C LEU A 186 8.30 8.07 14.00
N MET A 187 9.43 7.39 13.94
CA MET A 187 10.18 7.02 15.16
C MET A 187 10.67 8.25 15.91
N ILE A 188 11.14 9.29 15.21
CA ILE A 188 11.58 10.55 15.82
C ILE A 188 10.43 11.25 16.56
N ILE A 189 9.25 11.37 15.94
CA ILE A 189 8.11 12.04 16.59
C ILE A 189 7.59 11.23 17.78
N ILE A 190 7.56 9.89 17.71
CA ILE A 190 7.20 9.02 18.83
C ILE A 190 8.20 9.18 19.99
N TYR A 191 9.50 9.17 19.70
CA TYR A 191 10.54 9.40 20.68
C TYR A 191 10.41 10.78 21.37
N TYR A 192 10.16 11.83 20.56
CA TYR A 192 9.94 13.18 21.06
C TYR A 192 8.72 13.28 21.97
N GLN A 193 7.59 12.71 21.59
CA GLN A 193 6.37 12.70 22.39
C GLN A 193 6.55 11.92 23.70
N SER A 194 7.29 10.81 23.68
CA SER A 194 7.63 10.07 24.91
C SER A 194 8.56 10.86 25.81
N SER A 195 9.54 11.56 25.25
CA SER A 195 10.47 12.42 26.00
C SER A 195 9.77 13.61 26.68
N LYS A 196 8.62 14.05 26.14
CA LYS A 196 7.75 15.09 26.72
C LYS A 196 6.71 14.52 27.70
N GLY A 197 6.72 13.22 27.97
CA GLY A 197 5.73 12.57 28.85
C GLY A 197 4.32 12.45 28.24
N ILE A 198 4.17 12.69 26.93
CA ILE A 198 2.89 12.56 26.23
C ILE A 198 2.58 11.07 26.00
N LEU A 199 3.60 10.28 25.68
CA LEU A 199 3.54 8.83 25.54
C LEU A 199 4.28 8.15 26.68
N PRO A 200 3.96 6.87 27.00
CA PRO A 200 4.69 6.07 27.96
C PRO A 200 6.18 5.98 27.60
N GLY A 201 7.00 5.73 28.62
CA GLY A 201 8.43 5.51 28.49
C GLY A 201 8.76 4.18 27.79
N PRO A 202 10.02 3.70 28.00
CA PRO A 202 10.44 2.39 27.50
C PRO A 202 9.54 1.26 28.00
N ASP A 203 9.26 0.30 27.12
CA ASP A 203 8.45 -0.88 27.46
C ASP A 203 9.21 -1.87 28.33
N GLN A 204 10.51 -1.97 28.10
CA GLN A 204 11.38 -2.91 28.80
C GLN A 204 12.80 -2.36 28.97
N LYS A 205 13.57 -2.99 29.87
CA LYS A 205 15.02 -2.77 29.93
C LYS A 205 15.67 -3.30 28.66
N ARG A 206 16.85 -2.75 28.33
CA ARG A 206 17.60 -3.22 27.16
C ARG A 206 17.82 -4.73 27.25
N ALA A 207 17.32 -5.45 26.22
CA ALA A 207 17.49 -6.88 26.11
C ALA A 207 18.99 -7.24 26.04
N LYS A 208 19.38 -8.36 26.66
CA LYS A 208 20.74 -8.85 26.53
C LYS A 208 21.02 -9.30 25.11
N LEU A 209 22.25 -9.14 24.63
CA LEU A 209 22.63 -9.54 23.28
C LEU A 209 22.21 -10.99 22.96
N LYS A 210 22.29 -11.89 23.95
CA LYS A 210 21.86 -13.29 23.82
C LYS A 210 20.36 -13.40 23.53
N GLU A 211 19.51 -12.58 24.14
CA GLU A 211 18.06 -12.57 23.94
C GLU A 211 17.72 -12.05 22.51
N VAL A 212 18.37 -10.96 22.10
CA VAL A 212 18.25 -10.43 20.74
C VAL A 212 18.69 -11.46 19.69
N MET A 213 19.80 -12.18 19.93
CA MET A 213 20.28 -13.23 19.04
C MET A 213 19.32 -14.43 18.94
N ILE A 214 18.65 -14.78 20.04
CA ILE A 214 17.63 -15.83 20.03
C ILE A 214 16.42 -15.36 19.22
N ALA A 215 15.91 -14.16 19.49
CA ALA A 215 14.79 -13.60 18.73
C ALA A 215 15.11 -13.43 17.23
N PHE A 216 16.35 -13.02 16.90
CA PHE A 216 16.83 -12.98 15.52
C PHE A 216 16.82 -14.36 14.86
N LYS A 217 17.35 -15.40 15.54
CA LYS A 217 17.32 -16.78 15.02
C LYS A 217 15.91 -17.29 14.78
N GLU A 218 14.95 -16.96 15.65
CA GLU A 218 13.53 -17.31 15.47
C GLU A 218 12.88 -16.55 14.32
N SER A 219 13.39 -15.35 14.00
CA SER A 219 12.86 -14.47 12.97
C SER A 219 13.63 -14.56 11.63
N ILE A 220 14.74 -15.28 11.57
CA ILE A 220 15.57 -15.38 10.35
C ILE A 220 14.77 -15.99 9.19
N ILE A 221 13.97 -17.02 9.48
CA ILE A 221 13.15 -17.69 8.47
C ILE A 221 12.11 -16.71 7.86
N PRO A 222 11.28 -15.98 8.63
CA PRO A 222 10.43 -14.94 8.07
C PRO A 222 11.20 -13.87 7.29
N LEU A 223 12.32 -13.39 7.83
CA LEU A 223 13.13 -12.35 7.21
C LEU A 223 13.85 -12.80 5.92
N MET A 224 14.02 -14.10 5.72
CA MET A 224 14.55 -14.63 4.47
C MET A 224 13.61 -14.43 3.29
N MET A 225 12.30 -14.25 3.51
CA MET A 225 11.34 -14.05 2.41
C MET A 225 11.62 -12.75 1.61
N PRO A 226 11.72 -11.57 2.22
CA PRO A 226 12.16 -10.37 1.52
C PRO A 226 13.54 -10.54 0.88
N VAL A 227 14.48 -11.20 1.57
CA VAL A 227 15.83 -11.45 1.03
C VAL A 227 15.79 -12.30 -0.23
N ILE A 228 14.96 -13.34 -0.28
CA ILE A 228 14.78 -14.19 -1.48
C ILE A 228 14.17 -13.38 -2.62
N ILE A 229 13.11 -12.61 -2.34
CA ILE A 229 12.43 -11.80 -3.35
C ILE A 229 13.41 -10.78 -3.94
N PHE A 230 14.03 -9.96 -3.09
CA PHE A 230 14.91 -8.88 -3.54
C PHE A 230 16.23 -9.40 -4.09
N GLY A 231 16.84 -10.38 -3.42
CA GLY A 231 18.06 -11.00 -3.89
C GLY A 231 17.90 -11.63 -5.28
N GLY A 232 16.76 -12.25 -5.52
CA GLY A 232 16.44 -12.83 -6.83
C GLY A 232 16.17 -11.78 -7.92
N ILE A 233 15.37 -10.76 -7.59
CA ILE A 233 15.02 -9.67 -8.54
C ILE A 233 16.27 -8.82 -8.86
N PHE A 234 17.00 -8.37 -7.85
CA PHE A 234 18.15 -7.48 -8.05
C PHE A 234 19.39 -8.20 -8.53
N GLY A 235 19.49 -9.51 -8.24
CA GLY A 235 20.48 -10.38 -8.86
C GLY A 235 20.21 -10.70 -10.33
N GLY A 236 19.08 -10.24 -10.89
CA GLY A 236 18.67 -10.52 -12.28
C GLY A 236 18.27 -11.98 -12.52
N VAL A 237 18.06 -12.76 -11.44
CA VAL A 237 17.70 -14.19 -11.54
C VAL A 237 16.20 -14.35 -11.76
N PHE A 238 15.39 -13.49 -11.17
CA PHE A 238 13.92 -13.56 -11.21
C PHE A 238 13.29 -12.26 -11.67
N THR A 239 12.24 -12.38 -12.49
CA THR A 239 11.23 -11.32 -12.65
C THR A 239 10.39 -11.19 -11.39
N ALA A 240 9.61 -10.11 -11.25
CA ALA A 240 8.72 -9.91 -10.10
C ALA A 240 7.68 -11.05 -9.97
N THR A 241 7.20 -11.60 -11.09
CA THR A 241 6.23 -12.71 -11.10
C THR A 241 6.88 -14.03 -10.66
N GLU A 242 8.08 -14.31 -11.12
CA GLU A 242 8.84 -15.50 -10.69
C GLU A 242 9.22 -15.40 -9.21
N ALA A 243 9.64 -14.22 -8.74
CA ALA A 243 9.91 -13.97 -7.33
C ALA A 243 8.66 -14.20 -6.46
N ALA A 244 7.47 -13.78 -6.93
CA ALA A 244 6.20 -14.05 -6.24
C ALA A 244 5.91 -15.56 -6.17
N SER A 245 6.22 -16.33 -7.23
CA SER A 245 6.06 -17.78 -7.23
C SER A 245 6.99 -18.46 -6.21
N VAL A 246 8.27 -18.08 -6.21
CA VAL A 246 9.25 -18.59 -5.24
C VAL A 246 8.86 -18.21 -3.81
N ALA A 247 8.41 -16.98 -3.59
CA ALA A 247 7.92 -16.51 -2.29
C ALA A 247 6.70 -17.34 -1.80
N THR A 248 5.78 -17.67 -2.70
CA THR A 248 4.60 -18.51 -2.38
C THR A 248 5.02 -19.91 -1.95
N VAL A 249 5.92 -20.55 -2.70
CA VAL A 249 6.45 -21.87 -2.35
C VAL A 249 7.19 -21.83 -1.02
N TYR A 250 8.02 -20.80 -0.81
CA TYR A 250 8.73 -20.61 0.45
C TYR A 250 7.75 -20.43 1.62
N ALA A 251 6.74 -19.53 1.47
CA ALA A 251 5.71 -19.30 2.47
C ALA A 251 4.95 -20.58 2.83
N PHE A 252 4.61 -21.39 1.82
CA PHE A 252 3.95 -22.67 2.02
C PHE A 252 4.81 -23.64 2.83
N ILE A 253 6.06 -23.84 2.44
CA ILE A 253 7.00 -24.73 3.13
C ILE A 253 7.17 -24.28 4.59
N VAL A 254 7.39 -23.00 4.81
CA VAL A 254 7.61 -22.46 6.18
C VAL A 254 6.37 -22.61 7.04
N SER A 255 5.20 -22.26 6.55
CA SER A 255 3.96 -22.24 7.33
C SER A 255 3.44 -23.64 7.64
N VAL A 256 3.59 -24.59 6.70
CA VAL A 256 3.03 -25.95 6.82
C VAL A 256 4.04 -26.90 7.46
N PHE A 257 5.29 -26.92 7.02
CA PHE A 257 6.26 -27.94 7.42
C PHE A 257 7.21 -27.47 8.54
N VAL A 258 7.64 -26.21 8.51
CA VAL A 258 8.58 -25.69 9.51
C VAL A 258 7.84 -25.28 10.78
N TYR A 259 6.86 -24.40 10.67
CA TYR A 259 6.12 -23.88 11.81
C TYR A 259 4.88 -24.73 12.16
N LYS A 260 4.40 -25.54 11.24
CA LYS A 260 3.24 -26.44 11.44
C LYS A 260 1.99 -25.75 11.98
N GLN A 261 1.84 -24.45 11.67
CA GLN A 261 0.70 -23.65 12.12
C GLN A 261 -0.49 -23.79 11.15
N VAL A 262 -0.21 -23.95 9.86
CA VAL A 262 -1.23 -24.05 8.81
C VAL A 262 -1.57 -25.53 8.60
N LYS A 263 -2.79 -25.91 9.01
CA LYS A 263 -3.37 -27.25 8.79
C LYS A 263 -4.14 -27.28 7.47
N ALA A 264 -4.46 -28.47 6.95
CA ALA A 264 -5.19 -28.64 5.69
C ALA A 264 -6.49 -27.81 5.61
N LYS A 265 -7.25 -27.71 6.70
CA LYS A 265 -8.45 -26.86 6.79
C LYS A 265 -8.15 -25.38 6.56
N HIS A 266 -7.01 -24.90 7.06
CA HIS A 266 -6.60 -23.52 6.88
C HIS A 266 -6.17 -23.25 5.43
N ILE A 267 -5.52 -24.21 4.77
CA ILE A 267 -5.10 -24.09 3.36
C ILE A 267 -6.31 -23.81 2.47
N TYR A 268 -7.38 -24.59 2.61
CA TYR A 268 -8.61 -24.36 1.84
C TYR A 268 -9.14 -22.94 2.01
N ARG A 269 -9.21 -22.46 3.25
CA ARG A 269 -9.66 -21.09 3.55
C ARG A 269 -8.75 -20.04 2.94
N ILE A 270 -7.43 -20.19 3.08
CA ILE A 270 -6.43 -19.26 2.53
C ILE A 270 -6.55 -19.19 1.00
N VAL A 271 -6.70 -20.34 0.33
CA VAL A 271 -6.87 -20.38 -1.13
C VAL A 271 -8.16 -19.68 -1.56
N VAL A 272 -9.28 -19.92 -0.85
CA VAL A 272 -10.55 -19.26 -1.16
C VAL A 272 -10.45 -17.74 -0.95
N GLU A 273 -9.90 -17.30 0.17
CA GLU A 273 -9.68 -15.86 0.44
C GLU A 273 -8.77 -15.22 -0.63
N THR A 274 -7.70 -15.89 -1.01
CA THR A 274 -6.81 -15.45 -2.09
C THR A 274 -7.54 -15.35 -3.43
N ALA A 275 -8.35 -16.35 -3.78
CA ALA A 275 -9.11 -16.37 -5.02
C ALA A 275 -10.14 -15.24 -5.08
N VAL A 276 -10.84 -14.98 -3.97
CA VAL A 276 -11.80 -13.85 -3.87
C VAL A 276 -11.08 -12.52 -4.04
N MET A 277 -9.99 -12.28 -3.31
CA MET A 277 -9.23 -11.03 -3.41
C MET A 277 -8.65 -10.84 -4.81
N THR A 278 -8.11 -11.90 -5.41
CA THR A 278 -7.60 -11.85 -6.80
C THR A 278 -8.72 -11.50 -7.77
N GLY A 279 -9.90 -12.13 -7.63
CA GLY A 279 -11.06 -11.84 -8.47
C GLY A 279 -11.51 -10.38 -8.38
N VAL A 280 -11.53 -9.82 -7.16
CA VAL A 280 -11.85 -8.40 -6.95
C VAL A 280 -10.83 -7.50 -7.64
N VAL A 281 -9.53 -7.77 -7.47
CA VAL A 281 -8.46 -6.96 -8.11
C VAL A 281 -8.52 -7.09 -9.63
N CYS A 282 -8.67 -8.29 -10.18
CA CYS A 282 -8.78 -8.49 -11.61
C CYS A 282 -10.01 -7.78 -12.20
N LEU A 283 -11.17 -7.84 -11.54
CA LEU A 283 -12.36 -7.13 -11.98
C LEU A 283 -12.16 -5.62 -11.97
N LEU A 284 -11.51 -5.08 -10.93
CA LEU A 284 -11.16 -3.67 -10.84
C LEU A 284 -10.22 -3.25 -11.97
N VAL A 285 -9.15 -4.01 -12.22
CA VAL A 285 -8.16 -3.73 -13.28
C VAL A 285 -8.82 -3.76 -14.66
N GLY A 286 -9.63 -4.78 -14.94
CA GLY A 286 -10.34 -4.89 -16.20
C GLY A 286 -11.31 -3.71 -16.43
N ALA A 287 -12.12 -3.38 -15.42
CA ALA A 287 -13.04 -2.24 -15.49
C ALA A 287 -12.29 -0.92 -15.65
N ALA A 288 -11.17 -0.74 -14.94
CA ALA A 288 -10.31 0.43 -15.05
C ALA A 288 -9.70 0.58 -16.45
N THR A 289 -9.32 -0.53 -17.08
CA THR A 289 -8.76 -0.52 -18.44
C THR A 289 -9.79 0.02 -19.45
N CYS A 290 -11.05 -0.43 -19.36
CA CYS A 290 -12.11 0.07 -20.21
C CYS A 290 -12.41 1.56 -19.92
N PHE A 291 -12.52 1.93 -18.66
CA PHE A 291 -12.77 3.29 -18.22
C PHE A 291 -11.68 4.26 -18.70
N SER A 292 -10.41 3.90 -18.53
CA SER A 292 -9.26 4.67 -18.98
C SER A 292 -9.18 4.77 -20.50
N TRP A 293 -9.56 3.71 -21.21
CA TRP A 293 -9.61 3.73 -22.67
C TRP A 293 -10.63 4.75 -23.19
N ILE A 294 -11.82 4.85 -22.58
CA ILE A 294 -12.82 5.87 -22.96
C ILE A 294 -12.24 7.27 -22.72
N LEU A 295 -11.63 7.53 -21.57
CA LEU A 295 -11.03 8.82 -21.23
C LEU A 295 -9.89 9.20 -22.20
N ALA A 296 -9.05 8.24 -22.56
CA ALA A 296 -7.96 8.43 -23.51
C ALA A 296 -8.47 8.72 -24.92
N THR A 297 -9.52 8.00 -25.38
CA THR A 297 -10.15 8.22 -26.69
C THR A 297 -10.74 9.63 -26.81
N HIS A 298 -11.24 10.18 -25.70
CA HIS A 298 -11.74 11.56 -25.63
C HIS A 298 -10.66 12.58 -25.26
N GLN A 299 -9.38 12.20 -25.29
CA GLN A 299 -8.22 13.07 -25.03
C GLN A 299 -8.25 13.81 -23.67
N VAL A 300 -8.95 13.27 -22.67
CA VAL A 300 -9.05 13.88 -21.33
C VAL A 300 -7.68 14.14 -20.70
N PRO A 301 -6.70 13.22 -20.75
CA PRO A 301 -5.36 13.49 -20.22
C PRO A 301 -4.69 14.71 -20.85
N ARG A 302 -4.82 14.89 -22.18
CA ARG A 302 -4.25 16.03 -22.91
C ARG A 302 -4.90 17.35 -22.48
N MET A 303 -6.23 17.39 -22.39
CA MET A 303 -6.96 18.59 -21.97
C MET A 303 -6.60 19.02 -20.55
N LEU A 304 -6.48 18.05 -19.63
CA LEU A 304 -6.02 18.32 -18.26
C LEU A 304 -4.55 18.76 -18.23
N GLY A 305 -3.70 18.16 -19.07
CA GLY A 305 -2.31 18.53 -19.21
C GLY A 305 -2.12 19.98 -19.67
N ASP A 306 -2.87 20.40 -20.69
CA ASP A 306 -2.85 21.78 -21.21
C ASP A 306 -3.32 22.79 -20.13
N LEU A 307 -4.39 22.43 -19.39
CA LEU A 307 -4.90 23.25 -18.29
C LEU A 307 -3.89 23.41 -17.16
N ILE A 308 -3.29 22.32 -16.73
CA ILE A 308 -2.29 22.31 -15.64
C ILE A 308 -0.97 22.97 -16.09
N GLY A 309 -0.57 22.75 -17.34
CA GLY A 309 0.61 23.37 -17.93
C GLY A 309 0.52 24.89 -17.93
N SER A 310 -0.63 25.45 -18.24
CA SER A 310 -0.91 26.89 -18.19
C SER A 310 -0.98 27.45 -16.77
N ALA A 311 -1.32 26.62 -15.77
CA ALA A 311 -1.51 27.02 -14.37
C ALA A 311 -0.24 27.01 -13.50
N GLY A 312 0.93 26.56 -14.02
CA GLY A 312 2.18 26.54 -13.23
C GLY A 312 3.08 25.31 -13.46
N GLY A 313 2.82 24.56 -14.52
CA GLY A 313 3.69 23.48 -14.98
C GLY A 313 3.83 22.33 -13.97
N ARG A 314 5.09 21.88 -13.79
CA ARG A 314 5.42 20.68 -12.97
C ARG A 314 4.96 20.80 -11.51
N ALA A 315 5.13 21.98 -10.88
CA ALA A 315 4.74 22.16 -9.48
C ALA A 315 3.21 22.10 -9.31
N ALA A 316 2.46 22.82 -10.16
CA ALA A 316 1.00 22.76 -10.15
C ALA A 316 0.47 21.36 -10.38
N PHE A 317 1.12 20.59 -11.27
CA PHE A 317 0.78 19.18 -11.52
C PHE A 317 0.99 18.31 -10.27
N LEU A 318 2.12 18.44 -9.58
CA LEU A 318 2.40 17.68 -8.36
C LEU A 318 1.37 17.98 -7.26
N PHE A 319 1.04 19.25 -7.04
CA PHE A 319 0.00 19.63 -6.08
C PHE A 319 -1.39 19.09 -6.47
N ALA A 320 -1.77 19.17 -7.74
CA ALA A 320 -3.02 18.61 -8.23
C ALA A 320 -3.08 17.09 -8.07
N SER A 321 -1.97 16.38 -8.40
CA SER A 321 -1.85 14.94 -8.20
C SER A 321 -1.99 14.57 -6.73
N ILE A 322 -1.26 15.26 -5.83
CA ILE A 322 -1.35 15.04 -4.39
C ILE A 322 -2.80 15.22 -3.92
N ALA A 323 -3.45 16.31 -4.31
CA ALA A 323 -4.82 16.57 -3.89
C ALA A 323 -5.80 15.49 -4.38
N VAL A 324 -5.73 15.11 -5.66
CA VAL A 324 -6.64 14.11 -6.25
C VAL A 324 -6.43 12.74 -5.62
N PHE A 325 -5.21 12.22 -5.61
CA PHE A 325 -4.94 10.90 -5.05
C PHE A 325 -5.17 10.84 -3.54
N PHE A 326 -4.93 11.93 -2.82
CA PHE A 326 -5.18 12.00 -1.39
C PHE A 326 -6.69 11.96 -1.07
N ILE A 327 -7.49 12.77 -1.76
CA ILE A 327 -8.95 12.80 -1.56
C ILE A 327 -9.57 11.46 -1.97
N PHE A 328 -9.29 10.99 -3.17
CA PHE A 328 -9.91 9.77 -3.69
C PHE A 328 -9.32 8.51 -3.06
N GLY A 329 -8.06 8.49 -2.67
CA GLY A 329 -7.47 7.41 -1.91
C GLY A 329 -8.09 7.26 -0.52
N ALA A 330 -8.46 8.37 0.14
CA ALA A 330 -9.18 8.34 1.41
C ALA A 330 -10.66 7.91 1.26
N LEU A 331 -11.29 8.17 0.10
CA LEU A 331 -12.70 7.87 -0.16
C LEU A 331 -12.93 6.47 -0.73
N LEU A 332 -12.08 6.03 -1.68
CA LEU A 332 -12.30 4.83 -2.51
C LEU A 332 -11.47 3.62 -2.08
N ASP A 333 -10.53 3.78 -1.12
CA ASP A 333 -9.38 2.89 -0.94
C ASP A 333 -8.25 3.14 -1.98
N GLY A 334 -7.05 2.66 -1.65
CA GLY A 334 -5.84 2.98 -2.42
C GLY A 334 -5.85 2.43 -3.84
N LEU A 335 -6.18 1.15 -3.98
CA LEU A 335 -6.09 0.48 -5.28
C LEU A 335 -7.07 1.03 -6.31
N PRO A 336 -8.38 1.21 -6.03
CA PRO A 336 -9.31 1.86 -6.96
C PRO A 336 -8.88 3.27 -7.36
N ALA A 337 -8.37 4.07 -6.43
CA ALA A 337 -7.90 5.42 -6.74
C ALA A 337 -6.73 5.40 -7.74
N ILE A 338 -5.76 4.50 -7.56
CA ILE A 338 -4.67 4.30 -8.52
C ILE A 338 -5.24 3.93 -9.90
N LEU A 339 -6.10 2.93 -9.96
CA LEU A 339 -6.63 2.39 -11.22
C LEU A 339 -7.43 3.42 -12.03
N ILE A 340 -8.13 4.33 -11.36
CA ILE A 340 -8.93 5.38 -12.02
C ILE A 340 -8.06 6.54 -12.48
N PHE A 341 -7.24 7.08 -11.57
CA PHE A 341 -6.58 8.36 -11.79
C PHE A 341 -5.17 8.22 -12.36
N PHE A 342 -4.45 7.13 -12.08
CA PHE A 342 -3.08 6.97 -12.58
C PHE A 342 -2.99 6.99 -14.11
N PRO A 343 -3.85 6.29 -14.88
CA PRO A 343 -3.81 6.36 -16.35
C PRO A 343 -4.09 7.74 -16.92
N ILE A 344 -4.79 8.60 -16.17
CA ILE A 344 -5.08 9.98 -16.58
C ILE A 344 -3.85 10.87 -16.31
N PHE A 345 -3.28 10.76 -15.13
CA PHE A 345 -2.20 11.64 -14.67
C PHE A 345 -0.82 11.21 -15.16
N TYR A 346 -0.59 9.92 -15.38
CA TYR A 346 0.73 9.39 -15.76
C TYR A 346 1.23 9.94 -17.11
N PRO A 347 0.45 9.99 -18.20
CA PRO A 347 0.88 10.62 -19.45
C PRO A 347 1.25 12.10 -19.28
N ILE A 348 0.52 12.83 -18.41
CA ILE A 348 0.81 14.22 -18.09
C ILE A 348 2.12 14.34 -17.33
N ALA A 349 2.36 13.45 -16.36
CA ALA A 349 3.63 13.38 -15.63
C ALA A 349 4.82 13.22 -16.56
N LEU A 350 4.72 12.31 -17.54
CA LEU A 350 5.77 12.07 -18.53
C LEU A 350 6.00 13.30 -19.44
N SER A 351 4.95 13.95 -19.89
CA SER A 351 5.05 15.17 -20.72
C SER A 351 5.72 16.33 -19.98
N LEU A 352 5.61 16.37 -18.66
CA LEU A 352 6.28 17.34 -17.79
C LEU A 352 7.69 16.92 -17.34
N GLY A 353 8.23 15.84 -17.91
CA GLY A 353 9.58 15.34 -17.64
C GLY A 353 9.76 14.69 -16.26
N LEU A 354 8.67 14.19 -15.64
CA LEU A 354 8.77 13.40 -14.43
C LEU A 354 9.22 11.98 -14.76
N HIS A 355 10.16 11.46 -13.98
CA HIS A 355 10.62 10.07 -14.15
C HIS A 355 9.54 9.08 -13.75
N PRO A 356 9.30 7.98 -14.51
CA PRO A 356 8.27 6.97 -14.22
C PRO A 356 8.29 6.44 -12.79
N TYR A 357 9.47 6.04 -12.31
CA TYR A 357 9.63 5.52 -10.94
C TYR A 357 9.31 6.58 -9.89
N HIS A 358 9.79 7.80 -10.09
CA HIS A 358 9.53 8.90 -9.14
C HIS A 358 8.04 9.17 -9.00
N TYR A 359 7.33 9.30 -10.12
CA TYR A 359 5.90 9.58 -10.09
C TYR A 359 5.10 8.37 -9.55
N GLY A 360 5.45 7.14 -9.94
CA GLY A 360 4.80 5.94 -9.42
C GLY A 360 4.96 5.79 -7.90
N VAL A 361 6.16 5.93 -7.36
CA VAL A 361 6.43 5.86 -5.92
C VAL A 361 5.74 7.00 -5.17
N LEU A 362 5.72 8.22 -5.74
CA LEU A 362 4.99 9.35 -5.16
C LEU A 362 3.51 9.03 -5.01
N VAL A 363 2.86 8.49 -6.04
CA VAL A 363 1.44 8.10 -5.97
C VAL A 363 1.22 7.05 -4.89
N ILE A 364 2.08 6.04 -4.78
CA ILE A 364 1.99 5.04 -3.71
C ILE A 364 2.14 5.68 -2.32
N ALA A 365 3.05 6.65 -2.16
CA ALA A 365 3.21 7.40 -0.90
C ALA A 365 1.94 8.18 -0.53
N ILE A 366 1.33 8.86 -1.50
CA ILE A 366 0.06 9.58 -1.29
C ILE A 366 -1.03 8.62 -0.82
N ILE A 367 -1.17 7.47 -1.50
CA ILE A 367 -2.15 6.45 -1.15
C ILE A 367 -1.91 5.92 0.27
N GLY A 368 -0.66 5.62 0.62
CA GLY A 368 -0.31 5.14 1.97
C GLY A 368 -0.75 6.08 3.07
N ILE A 369 -0.62 7.38 2.85
CA ILE A 369 -1.10 8.38 3.81
C ILE A 369 -2.63 8.47 3.77
N SER A 370 -3.24 8.44 2.58
CA SER A 370 -4.67 8.62 2.41
C SER A 370 -5.52 7.54 3.11
N VAL A 371 -5.05 6.28 3.13
CA VAL A 371 -5.78 5.17 3.78
C VAL A 371 -5.81 5.23 5.30
N VAL A 372 -5.10 6.19 5.92
CA VAL A 372 -5.13 6.42 7.37
C VAL A 372 -5.78 7.76 7.74
N VAL A 373 -6.10 8.59 6.76
CA VAL A 373 -6.66 9.92 6.99
C VAL A 373 -8.19 9.87 7.16
N PRO A 374 -8.75 10.51 8.21
CA PRO A 374 -10.19 10.69 8.33
C PRO A 374 -10.78 11.49 7.14
N PRO A 375 -12.04 11.27 6.72
CA PRO A 375 -13.12 10.62 7.49
C PRO A 375 -13.26 9.11 7.32
N ILE A 376 -12.75 8.52 6.24
CA ILE A 376 -12.98 7.10 5.96
C ILE A 376 -11.78 6.25 6.37
N GLY A 377 -10.55 6.57 5.93
CA GLY A 377 -9.29 5.93 6.29
C GLY A 377 -9.38 4.46 6.71
N LEU A 378 -9.48 3.52 5.74
CA LEU A 378 -9.84 2.12 6.03
C LEU A 378 -8.95 1.46 7.10
N CYS A 379 -7.64 1.70 7.06
CA CYS A 379 -6.74 1.16 8.07
C CYS A 379 -7.05 1.71 9.46
N LEU A 380 -7.37 3.01 9.56
CA LEU A 380 -7.76 3.65 10.82
C LEU A 380 -9.07 3.07 11.35
N VAL A 381 -10.06 2.84 10.48
CA VAL A 381 -11.36 2.24 10.86
C VAL A 381 -11.16 0.82 11.42
N ILE A 382 -10.33 0.00 10.78
CA ILE A 382 -10.02 -1.36 11.24
C ILE A 382 -9.40 -1.32 12.64
N ILE A 383 -8.40 -0.47 12.85
CA ILE A 383 -7.69 -0.36 14.13
C ILE A 383 -8.62 0.20 15.22
N CYS A 384 -9.46 1.18 14.91
CA CYS A 384 -10.46 1.70 15.85
C CYS A 384 -11.51 0.64 16.22
N SER A 385 -11.90 -0.23 15.27
CA SER A 385 -12.78 -1.36 15.53
C SER A 385 -12.13 -2.39 16.47
N LEU A 386 -10.87 -2.72 16.26
CA LEU A 386 -10.09 -3.58 17.16
C LEU A 386 -9.95 -2.97 18.57
N ALA A 387 -9.76 -1.66 18.64
CA ALA A 387 -9.69 -0.90 19.89
C ALA A 387 -11.05 -0.71 20.58
N LYS A 388 -12.15 -1.00 19.88
CA LYS A 388 -13.53 -0.73 20.32
C LYS A 388 -13.76 0.73 20.70
N ILE A 389 -13.20 1.66 19.94
CA ILE A 389 -13.33 3.12 20.13
C ILE A 389 -13.95 3.80 18.91
N LYS A 390 -14.57 4.97 19.13
CA LYS A 390 -15.06 5.79 18.02
C LYS A 390 -13.88 6.47 17.31
N LEU A 391 -13.95 6.53 16.00
CA LEU A 391 -12.97 7.18 15.13
C LEU A 391 -12.64 8.61 15.58
N SER A 392 -13.66 9.39 16.02
CA SER A 392 -13.53 10.77 16.45
C SER A 392 -12.50 11.01 17.57
N TYR A 393 -12.32 10.04 18.47
CA TYR A 393 -11.33 10.15 19.54
C TYR A 393 -9.89 9.99 19.05
N THR A 394 -9.69 9.36 17.88
CA THR A 394 -8.37 9.08 17.32
C THR A 394 -7.87 10.22 16.43
N ILE A 395 -8.76 11.09 15.92
CA ILE A 395 -8.40 12.17 15.00
C ILE A 395 -7.31 13.08 15.60
N ARG A 396 -7.56 13.63 16.81
CA ARG A 396 -6.62 14.57 17.44
C ARG A 396 -5.25 13.95 17.73
N PRO A 397 -5.15 12.73 18.32
CA PRO A 397 -3.87 12.06 18.50
C PRO A 397 -3.16 11.69 17.20
N LEU A 398 -3.88 11.51 16.08
CA LEU A 398 -3.32 11.13 14.78
C LEU A 398 -2.69 12.33 14.04
N MET A 399 -3.17 13.57 14.27
CA MET A 399 -2.71 14.76 13.55
C MET A 399 -1.19 14.96 13.51
N PRO A 400 -0.41 14.78 14.60
CA PRO A 400 1.04 14.94 14.54
C PRO A 400 1.72 13.97 13.60
N TYR A 401 1.20 12.74 13.51
CA TYR A 401 1.75 11.70 12.62
C TYR A 401 1.39 11.98 11.17
N ILE A 402 0.15 12.40 10.87
CA ILE A 402 -0.25 12.83 9.52
C ILE A 402 0.60 14.03 9.08
N ALA A 403 0.81 15.00 9.96
CA ALA A 403 1.58 16.20 9.63
C ALA A 403 3.02 15.84 9.20
N ILE A 404 3.70 14.94 9.91
CA ILE A 404 5.05 14.52 9.55
C ILE A 404 5.05 13.71 8.24
N LEU A 405 4.08 12.81 8.06
CA LEU A 405 3.95 12.04 6.82
C LEU A 405 3.66 12.93 5.60
N ILE A 406 2.89 14.01 5.77
CA ILE A 406 2.69 15.01 4.71
C ILE A 406 3.99 15.77 4.40
N ILE A 407 4.79 16.11 5.41
CA ILE A 407 6.12 16.71 5.19
C ILE A 407 7.00 15.76 4.38
N ASP A 408 7.06 14.50 4.78
CA ASP A 408 7.80 13.46 4.05
C ASP A 408 7.30 13.31 2.61
N LEU A 409 5.98 13.37 2.40
CA LEU A 409 5.39 13.34 1.06
C LEU A 409 5.89 14.49 0.18
N PHE A 410 5.97 15.71 0.72
CA PHE A 410 6.54 16.84 -0.02
C PHE A 410 8.04 16.66 -0.29
N VAL A 411 8.79 16.09 0.64
CA VAL A 411 10.19 15.72 0.41
C VAL A 411 10.29 14.73 -0.75
N ILE A 412 9.48 13.69 -0.78
CA ILE A 412 9.44 12.70 -1.87
C ILE A 412 9.06 13.38 -3.20
N ALA A 413 8.05 14.27 -3.19
CA ALA A 413 7.54 14.93 -4.39
C ALA A 413 8.57 15.86 -5.04
N PHE A 414 9.32 16.63 -4.24
CA PHE A 414 10.23 17.66 -4.73
C PHE A 414 11.71 17.25 -4.73
N TRP A 415 12.06 16.10 -4.18
CA TRP A 415 13.41 15.56 -4.18
C TRP A 415 13.49 14.17 -4.86
N PRO A 416 13.49 14.12 -6.21
CA PRO A 416 13.47 12.88 -6.98
C PRO A 416 14.63 11.93 -6.67
N TRP A 417 15.78 12.47 -6.24
CA TRP A 417 16.95 11.69 -5.88
C TRP A 417 16.64 10.61 -4.83
N LEU A 418 15.79 10.93 -3.86
CA LEU A 418 15.40 9.99 -2.82
C LEU A 418 14.78 8.69 -3.38
N VAL A 419 14.03 8.81 -4.46
CA VAL A 419 13.40 7.67 -5.15
C VAL A 419 14.34 7.02 -6.16
N LEU A 420 15.09 7.84 -6.91
CA LEU A 420 15.87 7.38 -8.07
C LEU A 420 17.24 6.84 -7.71
N PHE A 421 17.75 7.10 -6.51
CA PHE A 421 19.09 6.69 -6.10
C PHE A 421 19.31 5.17 -6.21
N LEU A 422 18.47 4.37 -5.55
CA LEU A 422 18.62 2.92 -5.60
C LEU A 422 18.39 2.33 -7.00
N PRO A 423 17.31 2.68 -7.74
CA PRO A 423 17.15 2.23 -9.12
C PRO A 423 18.36 2.53 -10.01
N THR A 424 18.97 3.72 -9.85
CA THR A 424 20.16 4.11 -10.63
C THR A 424 21.38 3.27 -10.24
N VAL A 425 21.61 3.03 -8.95
CA VAL A 425 22.74 2.20 -8.47
C VAL A 425 22.63 0.78 -8.98
N PHE A 426 21.43 0.21 -9.01
CA PHE A 426 21.18 -1.16 -9.50
C PHE A 426 20.91 -1.25 -11.02
N LYS A 427 21.02 -0.13 -11.76
CA LYS A 427 20.83 -0.05 -13.22
C LYS A 427 19.48 -0.62 -13.68
N LEU A 428 18.40 -0.31 -12.95
CA LEU A 428 17.02 -0.73 -13.24
C LEU A 428 16.28 0.29 -14.10
#